data_39d593999badc02ed9f555edd34df1ff
#
_entry.id   39d593999badc02ed9f555edd34df1ff
#
_cell.length_a   1.000
_cell.length_b   1.000
_cell.length_c   1.000
_cell.angle_alpha   90.00
_cell.angle_beta   90.00
_cell.angle_gamma   90.00
#
_symmetry.space_group_name_H-M   'P 1'
#
loop_
_entity.id
_entity.type
_entity.pdbx_description
1 polymer ?
#
loop_
_entity_poly.entity_id
_entity_poly.type
_entity_poly.pdbx_seq_one_letter_code
_entity_poly.pdbx_strand_id
1 'polypeptide(L)'
;MSFDNEAEFDREEKMDAKLWKRLFGYAMRNRALFVRILVSMLIVAIIDALYPILTRFAIDRFVRPDAEPTADGIWLFFAVYAALVIVQGFCTTRFIGRSGEMEMAISYAIRQEAYLKLQTLSFSFYDKTSAGYLMARMVSDVARLSDMIAWSITDFLWCGFYMLFCFGAMFWFNWKLALIVLAVIPPLAVVSLYIQRRILRYQRVARKHNSRITSAFNEGIMGAMTTKTLVREEQNAKEFETVTEDMRKASIKASVLSATFFPLVISLGAVGTSLALIFGGAGVQATLGGTETFLGVITAGTLVSFINYASSLFDPIQQLAGIFADMQSAQASAERVLSLLDTESEVRDTPETEAKYGTSMDPKRENWEPIAGDITFDHVDFYYKESEPLLRDFNLHIRAGETVALVGETGAGKSTIVNLICRFYEPRSGRILIDGTDYRERSQLWLQSSLGYVLQSPHLFSGTIRDNIRFGRPDADEESVRHAAQMVHADTFIERQQKGYDTEVGEGGVRLSTGQKQLISFARVILANPQIFVLDEATSSIDTETEQLIQSAITEVLKDRTSIVVAHRLSTIRNADRILVIRNGAIVEEGDHETLLKLGGYYHDLYMHQYEEDAMQEALK
;
A
#
# COMPACT_ATOMS: atom_id res chain seq x y z
N MET A 1 -19.07 -4.77 -4.23
CA MET A 1 -17.66 -4.33 -4.33
C MET A 1 -16.81 -5.04 -5.41
N SER A 2 -17.39 -5.88 -6.28
CA SER A 2 -16.63 -6.65 -7.29
C SER A 2 -16.64 -6.03 -8.71
N PHE A 3 -17.39 -4.99 -8.97
CA PHE A 3 -17.56 -4.44 -10.32
C PHE A 3 -16.56 -3.32 -10.69
N ASP A 4 -15.98 -2.62 -9.72
CA ASP A 4 -15.01 -1.54 -10.02
C ASP A 4 -13.62 -2.06 -10.42
N ASN A 5 -13.25 -3.27 -10.00
CA ASN A 5 -11.97 -3.87 -10.38
C ASN A 5 -11.89 -4.31 -11.86
N GLU A 6 -13.02 -4.58 -12.55
CA GLU A 6 -12.97 -4.98 -13.97
C GLU A 6 -12.69 -3.80 -14.91
N ALA A 7 -13.14 -2.60 -14.58
CA ALA A 7 -12.92 -1.40 -15.37
C ALA A 7 -11.47 -0.87 -15.29
N GLU A 8 -10.76 -1.19 -14.21
CA GLU A 8 -9.36 -0.78 -13.98
C GLU A 8 -8.37 -1.59 -14.86
N PHE A 9 -8.74 -2.83 -15.25
CA PHE A 9 -7.88 -3.69 -16.06
C PHE A 9 -7.91 -3.40 -17.58
N ASP A 10 -8.91 -2.68 -18.09
CA ASP A 10 -9.12 -2.47 -19.52
C ASP A 10 -8.64 -1.11 -20.05
N ARG A 11 -8.19 -0.19 -19.19
CA ARG A 11 -7.62 1.08 -19.65
C ARG A 11 -6.24 0.87 -20.23
N GLU A 12 -6.07 1.11 -21.54
CA GLU A 12 -4.76 1.41 -22.13
C GLU A 12 -4.32 2.79 -21.63
N GLU A 13 -3.76 2.82 -20.43
CA GLU A 13 -3.27 4.07 -19.84
C GLU A 13 -2.05 4.55 -20.61
N LYS A 14 -2.16 5.75 -21.18
CA LYS A 14 -1.03 6.46 -21.75
C LYS A 14 -0.03 6.76 -20.64
N MET A 15 1.25 6.55 -20.88
CA MET A 15 2.31 6.88 -19.92
C MET A 15 2.17 8.35 -19.48
N ASP A 16 1.94 8.57 -18.19
CA ASP A 16 1.88 9.92 -17.61
C ASP A 16 3.29 10.41 -17.23
N ALA A 17 3.85 11.28 -18.05
CA ALA A 17 5.17 11.86 -17.84
C ALA A 17 5.27 12.67 -16.53
N LYS A 18 4.16 13.24 -16.03
CA LYS A 18 4.18 14.01 -14.76
C LYS A 18 4.35 13.07 -13.57
N LEU A 19 3.65 11.95 -13.58
CA LEU A 19 3.75 10.90 -12.58
C LEU A 19 5.20 10.37 -12.51
N TRP A 20 5.79 10.01 -13.66
CA TRP A 20 7.16 9.51 -13.72
C TRP A 20 8.20 10.55 -13.29
N LYS A 21 7.99 11.82 -13.63
CA LYS A 21 8.85 12.92 -13.15
C LYS A 21 8.83 13.03 -11.62
N ARG A 22 7.67 12.88 -10.99
CA ARG A 22 7.53 12.90 -9.52
C ARG A 22 8.23 11.71 -8.88
N LEU A 23 8.04 10.51 -9.43
CA LEU A 23 8.70 9.29 -8.95
C LEU A 23 10.22 9.37 -9.10
N PHE A 24 10.73 9.88 -10.23
CA PHE A 24 12.15 10.13 -10.42
C PHE A 24 12.70 11.14 -9.38
N GLY A 25 11.87 12.05 -8.88
CA GLY A 25 12.20 12.94 -7.79
C GLY A 25 12.70 12.21 -6.53
N TYR A 26 12.18 11.02 -6.23
CA TYR A 26 12.66 10.21 -5.09
C TYR A 26 14.11 9.73 -5.29
N ALA A 27 14.46 9.28 -6.50
CA ALA A 27 15.85 8.93 -6.82
C ALA A 27 16.77 10.15 -6.71
N MET A 28 16.29 11.34 -7.13
CA MET A 28 17.06 12.59 -7.09
C MET A 28 17.20 13.20 -5.69
N ARG A 29 16.49 12.70 -4.69
CA ARG A 29 16.73 13.10 -3.28
C ARG A 29 18.14 12.70 -2.84
N ASN A 30 18.66 11.57 -3.34
CA ASN A 30 20.02 11.11 -3.06
C ASN A 30 20.95 11.27 -4.28
N ARG A 31 21.13 12.53 -4.73
CA ARG A 31 21.92 12.88 -5.94
C ARG A 31 23.31 12.28 -5.96
N ALA A 32 23.99 12.26 -4.80
CA ALA A 32 25.35 11.73 -4.71
C ALA A 32 25.40 10.23 -5.02
N LEU A 33 24.41 9.46 -4.53
CA LEU A 33 24.29 8.04 -4.83
C LEU A 33 23.97 7.80 -6.30
N PHE A 34 23.02 8.56 -6.85
CA PHE A 34 22.64 8.48 -8.26
C PHE A 34 23.84 8.77 -9.20
N VAL A 35 24.61 9.82 -8.94
CA VAL A 35 25.81 10.15 -9.73
C VAL A 35 26.86 9.03 -9.64
N ARG A 36 27.07 8.44 -8.46
CA ARG A 36 28.01 7.32 -8.30
C ARG A 36 27.57 6.08 -9.07
N ILE A 37 26.26 5.78 -9.14
CA ILE A 37 25.71 4.72 -9.98
C ILE A 37 26.01 5.01 -11.43
N LEU A 38 25.65 6.21 -11.89
CA LEU A 38 25.81 6.67 -13.27
C LEU A 38 27.28 6.60 -13.73
N VAL A 39 28.23 7.05 -12.91
CA VAL A 39 29.66 6.98 -13.22
C VAL A 39 30.15 5.53 -13.31
N SER A 40 29.78 4.69 -12.35
CA SER A 40 30.20 3.28 -12.37
C SER A 40 29.65 2.55 -13.60
N MET A 41 28.40 2.82 -13.95
CA MET A 41 27.72 2.24 -15.11
C MET A 41 28.30 2.76 -16.44
N LEU A 42 28.62 4.05 -16.53
CA LEU A 42 29.24 4.64 -17.72
C LEU A 42 30.60 3.98 -18.00
N ILE A 43 31.40 3.72 -16.96
CA ILE A 43 32.68 3.00 -17.08
C ILE A 43 32.44 1.58 -17.60
N VAL A 44 31.44 0.87 -17.05
CA VAL A 44 31.10 -0.48 -17.51
C VAL A 44 30.68 -0.45 -18.99
N ALA A 45 29.78 0.46 -19.39
CA ALA A 45 29.33 0.57 -20.78
C ALA A 45 30.46 0.88 -21.77
N ILE A 46 31.43 1.72 -21.35
CA ILE A 46 32.65 2.00 -22.14
C ILE A 46 33.50 0.73 -22.30
N ILE A 47 33.76 0.01 -21.20
CA ILE A 47 34.57 -1.22 -21.23
C ILE A 47 33.89 -2.28 -22.10
N ASP A 48 32.58 -2.47 -21.95
CA ASP A 48 31.82 -3.41 -22.78
C ASP A 48 31.96 -3.09 -24.27
N ALA A 49 31.89 -1.81 -24.65
CA ALA A 49 32.08 -1.35 -26.02
C ALA A 49 33.54 -1.45 -26.52
N LEU A 50 34.54 -1.50 -25.60
CA LEU A 50 35.95 -1.63 -25.95
C LEU A 50 36.37 -3.07 -26.31
N TYR A 51 35.68 -4.10 -25.82
CA TYR A 51 36.07 -5.49 -26.08
C TYR A 51 36.16 -5.85 -27.58
N PRO A 52 35.19 -5.49 -28.45
CA PRO A 52 35.32 -5.70 -29.87
C PRO A 52 36.51 -4.93 -30.51
N ILE A 53 36.88 -3.75 -29.96
CA ILE A 53 38.04 -2.97 -30.42
C ILE A 53 39.33 -3.71 -30.07
N LEU A 54 39.43 -4.23 -28.87
CA LEU A 54 40.59 -5.03 -28.44
C LEU A 54 40.72 -6.31 -29.25
N THR A 55 39.59 -6.96 -29.56
CA THR A 55 39.57 -8.16 -30.44
C THR A 55 40.08 -7.81 -31.82
N ARG A 56 39.67 -6.66 -32.38
CA ARG A 56 40.18 -6.15 -33.67
C ARG A 56 41.70 -5.97 -33.58
N PHE A 57 42.19 -5.28 -32.56
CA PHE A 57 43.61 -5.03 -32.38
C PHE A 57 44.42 -6.34 -32.30
N ALA A 58 43.90 -7.30 -31.52
CA ALA A 58 44.55 -8.60 -31.38
C ALA A 58 44.67 -9.37 -32.71
N ILE A 59 43.58 -9.39 -33.50
CA ILE A 59 43.55 -10.07 -34.80
C ILE A 59 44.48 -9.37 -35.80
N ASP A 60 44.40 -8.05 -35.92
CA ASP A 60 45.17 -7.28 -36.89
C ASP A 60 46.66 -7.24 -36.53
N ARG A 61 47.06 -7.38 -35.25
CA ARG A 61 48.47 -7.31 -34.80
C ARG A 61 49.15 -8.66 -34.59
N PHE A 62 48.40 -9.67 -34.10
CA PHE A 62 49.02 -10.96 -33.69
C PHE A 62 48.63 -12.15 -34.56
N VAL A 63 47.53 -12.07 -35.33
CA VAL A 63 47.03 -13.22 -36.09
C VAL A 63 47.28 -13.07 -37.59
N ARG A 64 47.62 -11.90 -38.10
CA ARG A 64 47.89 -11.66 -39.49
C ARG A 64 49.09 -12.51 -39.99
N PRO A 65 49.05 -13.04 -41.22
CA PRO A 65 50.13 -13.87 -41.76
C PRO A 65 51.50 -13.15 -41.77
N ASP A 66 51.47 -11.82 -41.96
CA ASP A 66 52.69 -10.97 -42.03
C ASP A 66 53.06 -10.35 -40.66
N ALA A 67 52.37 -10.78 -39.59
CA ALA A 67 52.64 -10.24 -38.25
C ALA A 67 53.89 -10.93 -37.64
N GLU A 68 54.84 -10.17 -37.18
CA GLU A 68 55.92 -10.66 -36.29
C GLU A 68 55.52 -10.30 -34.86
N PRO A 69 54.77 -11.18 -34.15
CA PRO A 69 54.35 -10.92 -32.79
C PRO A 69 55.57 -10.98 -31.86
N THR A 70 55.91 -9.85 -31.26
CA THR A 70 56.88 -9.85 -30.19
C THR A 70 56.22 -10.38 -28.90
N ALA A 71 56.90 -11.26 -28.19
CA ALA A 71 56.42 -11.82 -26.92
C ALA A 71 55.96 -10.70 -25.93
N ASP A 72 56.72 -9.62 -25.87
CA ASP A 72 56.42 -8.47 -25.00
C ASP A 72 55.10 -7.80 -25.39
N GLY A 73 54.77 -7.70 -26.70
CA GLY A 73 53.51 -7.15 -27.17
C GLY A 73 52.26 -7.96 -26.77
N ILE A 74 52.42 -9.31 -26.77
CA ILE A 74 51.34 -10.20 -26.34
C ILE A 74 51.09 -10.08 -24.82
N TRP A 75 52.17 -10.05 -24.03
CA TRP A 75 52.05 -9.91 -22.57
C TRP A 75 51.45 -8.55 -22.17
N LEU A 76 51.85 -7.46 -22.85
CA LEU A 76 51.26 -6.14 -22.63
C LEU A 76 49.75 -6.12 -22.94
N PHE A 77 49.37 -6.72 -24.07
CA PHE A 77 47.96 -6.85 -24.44
C PHE A 77 47.16 -7.62 -23.39
N PHE A 78 47.70 -8.77 -22.95
CA PHE A 78 47.10 -9.57 -21.88
C PHE A 78 46.94 -8.77 -20.59
N ALA A 79 47.99 -8.04 -20.18
CA ALA A 79 47.94 -7.21 -18.97
C ALA A 79 46.85 -6.11 -19.05
N VAL A 80 46.76 -5.43 -20.20
CA VAL A 80 45.69 -4.40 -20.43
C VAL A 80 44.32 -5.05 -20.41
N TYR A 81 44.12 -6.19 -21.09
CA TYR A 81 42.84 -6.88 -21.10
C TYR A 81 42.44 -7.35 -19.70
N ALA A 82 43.38 -7.95 -18.94
CA ALA A 82 43.14 -8.38 -17.56
C ALA A 82 42.79 -7.20 -16.65
N ALA A 83 43.51 -6.08 -16.79
CA ALA A 83 43.21 -4.85 -16.06
C ALA A 83 41.78 -4.32 -16.32
N LEU A 84 41.34 -4.31 -17.58
CA LEU A 84 39.98 -3.92 -17.93
C LEU A 84 38.92 -4.86 -17.32
N VAL A 85 39.15 -6.18 -17.34
CA VAL A 85 38.23 -7.16 -16.71
C VAL A 85 38.14 -6.91 -15.19
N ILE A 86 39.27 -6.66 -14.52
CA ILE A 86 39.29 -6.35 -13.09
C ILE A 86 38.56 -5.07 -12.78
N VAL A 87 38.80 -3.99 -13.55
CA VAL A 87 38.12 -2.71 -13.39
C VAL A 87 36.62 -2.86 -13.63
N GLN A 88 36.24 -3.59 -14.68
CA GLN A 88 34.83 -3.87 -14.97
C GLN A 88 34.16 -4.62 -13.83
N GLY A 89 34.76 -5.70 -13.31
CA GLY A 89 34.22 -6.47 -12.19
C GLY A 89 34.05 -5.60 -10.94
N PHE A 90 35.03 -4.76 -10.64
CA PHE A 90 34.94 -3.80 -9.54
C PHE A 90 33.81 -2.78 -9.74
N CYS A 91 33.73 -2.16 -10.94
CA CYS A 91 32.69 -1.18 -11.25
C CYS A 91 31.29 -1.80 -11.25
N THR A 92 31.13 -3.01 -11.80
CA THR A 92 29.86 -3.75 -11.79
C THR A 92 29.41 -4.07 -10.37
N THR A 93 30.30 -4.57 -9.50
CA THR A 93 29.97 -4.82 -8.10
C THR A 93 29.56 -3.54 -7.38
N ARG A 94 30.26 -2.43 -7.62
CA ARG A 94 29.91 -1.12 -7.05
C ARG A 94 28.59 -0.59 -7.58
N PHE A 95 28.33 -0.77 -8.85
CA PHE A 95 27.09 -0.41 -9.51
C PHE A 95 25.90 -1.17 -8.92
N ILE A 96 25.95 -2.51 -8.89
CA ILE A 96 24.88 -3.36 -8.35
C ILE A 96 24.59 -3.03 -6.87
N GLY A 97 25.64 -2.95 -6.05
CA GLY A 97 25.46 -2.63 -4.62
C GLY A 97 24.80 -1.28 -4.38
N ARG A 98 25.21 -0.25 -5.13
CA ARG A 98 24.63 1.10 -5.01
C ARG A 98 23.21 1.20 -5.59
N SER A 99 22.89 0.41 -6.62
CA SER A 99 21.51 0.34 -7.14
C SER A 99 20.57 -0.29 -6.10
N GLY A 100 21.02 -1.33 -5.39
CA GLY A 100 20.28 -1.87 -4.24
C GLY A 100 20.13 -0.88 -3.08
N GLU A 101 21.20 -0.11 -2.76
CA GLU A 101 21.09 0.99 -1.76
C GLU A 101 20.07 2.05 -2.20
N MET A 102 20.01 2.38 -3.48
CA MET A 102 19.04 3.33 -4.04
C MET A 102 17.61 2.79 -3.94
N GLU A 103 17.40 1.52 -4.28
CA GLU A 103 16.11 0.85 -4.16
C GLU A 103 15.58 0.91 -2.72
N MET A 104 16.43 0.56 -1.74
CA MET A 104 16.05 0.61 -0.33
C MET A 104 15.78 2.04 0.15
N ALA A 105 16.56 3.02 -0.30
CA ALA A 105 16.36 4.43 0.05
C ALA A 105 15.03 4.98 -0.51
N ILE A 106 14.68 4.64 -1.74
CA ILE A 106 13.38 5.01 -2.35
C ILE A 106 12.24 4.34 -1.61
N SER A 107 12.34 3.03 -1.37
CA SER A 107 11.35 2.25 -0.63
C SER A 107 11.09 2.83 0.76
N TYR A 108 12.15 3.16 1.49
CA TYR A 108 12.06 3.81 2.80
C TYR A 108 11.34 5.15 2.72
N ALA A 109 11.74 6.02 1.78
CA ALA A 109 11.16 7.36 1.65
C ALA A 109 9.66 7.32 1.33
N ILE A 110 9.25 6.47 0.37
CA ILE A 110 7.83 6.34 -0.01
C ILE A 110 7.02 5.75 1.15
N ARG A 111 7.53 4.69 1.81
CA ARG A 111 6.82 4.07 2.95
C ARG A 111 6.66 5.03 4.11
N GLN A 112 7.70 5.80 4.44
CA GLN A 112 7.64 6.79 5.50
C GLN A 112 6.60 7.88 5.20
N GLU A 113 6.60 8.45 3.98
CA GLU A 113 5.62 9.45 3.58
C GLU A 113 4.20 8.89 3.58
N ALA A 114 4.01 7.67 3.05
CA ALA A 114 2.71 7.02 3.01
C ALA A 114 2.20 6.68 4.42
N TYR A 115 3.07 6.22 5.32
CA TYR A 115 2.70 5.96 6.71
C TYR A 115 2.31 7.23 7.46
N LEU A 116 3.10 8.30 7.32
CA LEU A 116 2.77 9.62 7.89
C LEU A 116 1.43 10.13 7.33
N LYS A 117 1.20 9.95 6.03
CA LYS A 117 -0.07 10.32 5.39
C LYS A 117 -1.24 9.55 5.98
N LEU A 118 -1.11 8.23 6.14
CA LEU A 118 -2.14 7.42 6.79
C LEU A 118 -2.49 7.95 8.19
N GLN A 119 -1.51 8.39 8.98
CA GLN A 119 -1.78 8.94 10.32
C GLN A 119 -2.57 10.28 10.30
N THR A 120 -2.62 10.97 9.16
CA THR A 120 -3.33 12.26 9.01
C THR A 120 -4.68 12.16 8.31
N LEU A 121 -5.07 10.98 7.83
CA LEU A 121 -6.34 10.79 7.15
C LEU A 121 -7.49 10.61 8.14
N SER A 122 -8.67 11.14 7.76
CA SER A 122 -9.89 11.06 8.54
C SER A 122 -10.47 9.64 8.59
N PHE A 123 -11.33 9.40 9.56
CA PHE A 123 -12.02 8.12 9.76
C PHE A 123 -12.82 7.70 8.51
N SER A 124 -13.42 8.67 7.82
CA SER A 124 -14.17 8.46 6.57
C SER A 124 -13.37 7.78 5.46
N PHE A 125 -12.04 7.95 5.44
CA PHE A 125 -11.16 7.25 4.50
C PHE A 125 -11.06 5.76 4.83
N TYR A 126 -10.93 5.42 6.10
CA TYR A 126 -10.81 4.03 6.57
C TYR A 126 -12.12 3.25 6.43
N ASP A 127 -13.27 3.91 6.60
CA ASP A 127 -14.58 3.30 6.38
C ASP A 127 -14.81 2.91 4.90
N LYS A 128 -14.25 3.70 3.98
CA LYS A 128 -14.37 3.47 2.53
C LYS A 128 -13.29 2.55 1.97
N THR A 129 -12.19 2.33 2.71
CA THR A 129 -10.98 1.67 2.21
C THR A 129 -10.63 0.45 3.06
N SER A 130 -10.57 -0.73 2.45
CA SER A 130 -10.23 -1.95 3.19
C SER A 130 -8.75 -1.97 3.61
N ALA A 131 -8.46 -2.53 4.79
CA ALA A 131 -7.10 -2.68 5.31
C ALA A 131 -6.19 -3.49 4.35
N GLY A 132 -6.72 -4.56 3.73
CA GLY A 132 -5.97 -5.35 2.75
C GLY A 132 -5.53 -4.55 1.52
N TYR A 133 -6.36 -3.63 1.06
CA TYR A 133 -6.02 -2.73 -0.05
C TYR A 133 -4.89 -1.75 0.33
N LEU A 134 -4.91 -1.21 1.54
CA LEU A 134 -3.84 -0.34 2.05
C LEU A 134 -2.54 -1.12 2.25
N MET A 135 -2.61 -2.33 2.80
CA MET A 135 -1.44 -3.20 2.96
C MET A 135 -0.79 -3.55 1.62
N ALA A 136 -1.59 -3.86 0.59
CA ALA A 136 -1.07 -4.13 -0.75
C ALA A 136 -0.31 -2.91 -1.31
N ARG A 137 -0.80 -1.69 -1.09
CA ARG A 137 -0.11 -0.45 -1.51
C ARG A 137 1.20 -0.24 -0.77
N MET A 138 1.20 -0.42 0.56
CA MET A 138 2.38 -0.19 1.40
C MET A 138 3.49 -1.22 1.19
N VAL A 139 3.13 -2.47 0.85
CA VAL A 139 4.09 -3.57 0.74
C VAL A 139 4.44 -3.83 -0.73
N SER A 140 3.48 -4.26 -1.55
CA SER A 140 3.77 -4.75 -2.90
C SER A 140 3.92 -3.64 -3.94
N ASP A 141 3.05 -2.60 -3.91
CA ASP A 141 3.13 -1.51 -4.88
C ASP A 141 4.39 -0.67 -4.67
N VAL A 142 4.73 -0.33 -3.41
CA VAL A 142 5.97 0.40 -3.10
C VAL A 142 7.21 -0.41 -3.49
N ALA A 143 7.25 -1.72 -3.21
CA ALA A 143 8.38 -2.57 -3.59
C ALA A 143 8.58 -2.57 -5.11
N ARG A 144 7.50 -2.77 -5.88
CA ARG A 144 7.53 -2.73 -7.35
C ARG A 144 8.03 -1.38 -7.90
N LEU A 145 7.59 -0.27 -7.29
CA LEU A 145 8.02 1.06 -7.72
C LEU A 145 9.50 1.29 -7.42
N SER A 146 9.96 0.91 -6.24
CA SER A 146 11.36 1.08 -5.83
C SER A 146 12.31 0.27 -6.70
N ASP A 147 11.97 -1.00 -6.95
CA ASP A 147 12.69 -1.88 -7.87
C ASP A 147 12.77 -1.27 -9.27
N MET A 148 11.62 -0.89 -9.83
CA MET A 148 11.55 -0.33 -11.17
C MET A 148 12.34 0.99 -11.30
N ILE A 149 12.26 1.91 -10.32
CA ILE A 149 12.99 3.18 -10.39
C ILE A 149 14.50 2.95 -10.28
N ALA A 150 14.93 2.04 -9.39
CA ALA A 150 16.35 1.78 -9.17
C ALA A 150 17.00 1.00 -10.32
N TRP A 151 16.34 -0.03 -10.85
CA TRP A 151 16.92 -0.94 -11.84
C TRP A 151 16.55 -0.57 -13.28
N SER A 152 15.28 -0.36 -13.59
CA SER A 152 14.88 -0.10 -14.98
C SER A 152 15.42 1.22 -15.52
N ILE A 153 15.49 2.28 -14.71
CA ILE A 153 16.13 3.54 -15.14
C ILE A 153 17.62 3.33 -15.38
N THR A 154 18.25 2.57 -14.53
CA THR A 154 19.68 2.27 -14.62
C THR A 154 19.98 1.45 -15.88
N ASP A 155 19.22 0.40 -16.12
CA ASP A 155 19.34 -0.43 -17.33
C ASP A 155 19.07 0.37 -18.60
N PHE A 156 18.07 1.26 -18.56
CA PHE A 156 17.79 2.16 -19.69
C PHE A 156 18.99 3.06 -20.02
N LEU A 157 19.64 3.62 -19.02
CA LEU A 157 20.82 4.44 -19.21
C LEU A 157 22.02 3.61 -19.70
N TRP A 158 22.23 2.41 -19.15
CA TRP A 158 23.27 1.50 -19.63
C TRP A 158 23.06 1.14 -21.10
N CYS A 159 21.87 0.71 -21.48
CA CYS A 159 21.54 0.42 -22.87
C CYS A 159 21.84 1.62 -23.78
N GLY A 160 21.43 2.83 -23.36
CA GLY A 160 21.66 4.06 -24.12
C GLY A 160 23.13 4.37 -24.31
N PHE A 161 23.95 4.33 -23.25
CA PHE A 161 25.38 4.59 -23.33
C PHE A 161 26.12 3.51 -24.11
N TYR A 162 25.82 2.24 -23.86
CA TYR A 162 26.43 1.12 -24.58
C TYR A 162 26.17 1.23 -26.09
N MET A 163 24.91 1.43 -26.50
CA MET A 163 24.55 1.62 -27.91
C MET A 163 25.25 2.83 -28.52
N LEU A 164 25.33 3.96 -27.80
CA LEU A 164 26.02 5.17 -28.25
C LEU A 164 27.50 4.89 -28.53
N PHE A 165 28.20 4.19 -27.63
CA PHE A 165 29.60 3.85 -27.81
C PHE A 165 29.80 2.83 -28.93
N CYS A 166 28.93 1.81 -29.04
CA CYS A 166 28.99 0.85 -30.14
C CYS A 166 28.78 1.53 -31.51
N PHE A 167 27.78 2.40 -31.64
CA PHE A 167 27.56 3.17 -32.86
C PHE A 167 28.75 4.07 -33.16
N GLY A 168 29.25 4.80 -32.17
CA GLY A 168 30.42 5.64 -32.33
C GLY A 168 31.63 4.85 -32.87
N ALA A 169 31.92 3.67 -32.30
CA ALA A 169 33.01 2.82 -32.74
C ALA A 169 32.79 2.27 -34.16
N MET A 170 31.59 1.81 -34.49
CA MET A 170 31.25 1.28 -35.83
C MET A 170 31.40 2.39 -36.89
N PHE A 171 30.88 3.59 -36.64
CA PHE A 171 31.00 4.74 -37.55
C PHE A 171 32.45 5.19 -37.70
N TRP A 172 33.24 5.14 -36.63
CA TRP A 172 34.67 5.49 -36.69
C TRP A 172 35.49 4.51 -37.51
N PHE A 173 35.18 3.21 -37.43
CA PHE A 173 35.93 2.21 -38.21
C PHE A 173 35.53 2.16 -39.67
N ASN A 174 34.25 2.10 -39.99
CA ASN A 174 33.74 2.11 -41.34
C ASN A 174 32.27 2.51 -41.37
N TRP A 175 31.99 3.77 -41.66
CA TRP A 175 30.64 4.32 -41.64
C TRP A 175 29.69 3.64 -42.66
N LYS A 176 30.23 3.20 -43.84
CA LYS A 176 29.40 2.52 -44.86
C LYS A 176 28.95 1.14 -44.41
N LEU A 177 29.88 0.34 -43.84
CA LEU A 177 29.56 -0.97 -43.27
C LEU A 177 28.65 -0.81 -42.03
N ALA A 178 28.88 0.23 -41.22
CA ALA A 178 28.01 0.55 -40.08
C ALA A 178 26.56 0.79 -40.54
N LEU A 179 26.32 1.58 -41.59
CA LEU A 179 24.98 1.82 -42.12
C LEU A 179 24.28 0.52 -42.60
N ILE A 180 25.03 -0.38 -43.23
CA ILE A 180 24.49 -1.67 -43.68
C ILE A 180 24.03 -2.51 -42.50
N VAL A 181 24.85 -2.64 -41.48
CA VAL A 181 24.54 -3.42 -40.26
C VAL A 181 23.41 -2.78 -39.46
N LEU A 182 23.47 -1.46 -39.26
CA LEU A 182 22.48 -0.73 -38.50
C LEU A 182 21.11 -0.65 -39.19
N ALA A 183 21.02 -0.87 -40.51
CA ALA A 183 19.75 -0.94 -41.24
C ALA A 183 18.83 -2.08 -40.76
N VAL A 184 19.38 -3.09 -40.06
CA VAL A 184 18.60 -4.16 -39.42
C VAL A 184 17.92 -3.73 -38.14
N ILE A 185 18.42 -2.69 -37.47
CA ILE A 185 17.89 -2.24 -36.16
C ILE A 185 16.44 -1.73 -36.23
N PRO A 186 16.04 -0.86 -37.21
CA PRO A 186 14.66 -0.39 -37.26
C PRO A 186 13.63 -1.51 -37.44
N PRO A 187 13.78 -2.46 -38.40
CA PRO A 187 12.84 -3.58 -38.48
C PRO A 187 12.85 -4.45 -37.22
N LEU A 188 14.00 -4.69 -36.59
CA LEU A 188 14.09 -5.43 -35.36
C LEU A 188 13.31 -4.74 -34.24
N ALA A 189 13.49 -3.42 -34.05
CA ALA A 189 12.79 -2.63 -33.03
C ALA A 189 11.26 -2.68 -33.25
N VAL A 190 10.80 -2.53 -34.50
CA VAL A 190 9.37 -2.60 -34.84
C VAL A 190 8.79 -3.99 -34.51
N VAL A 191 9.47 -5.05 -34.91
CA VAL A 191 9.04 -6.43 -34.65
C VAL A 191 9.03 -6.72 -33.15
N SER A 192 10.08 -6.30 -32.42
CA SER A 192 10.19 -6.48 -30.98
C SER A 192 9.05 -5.77 -30.24
N LEU A 193 8.80 -4.51 -30.53
CA LEU A 193 7.71 -3.74 -29.92
C LEU A 193 6.33 -4.33 -30.24
N TYR A 194 6.12 -4.79 -31.47
CA TYR A 194 4.87 -5.42 -31.90
C TYR A 194 4.59 -6.72 -31.12
N ILE A 195 5.57 -7.60 -31.04
CA ILE A 195 5.44 -8.88 -30.32
C ILE A 195 5.28 -8.66 -28.83
N GLN A 196 6.08 -7.75 -28.25
CA GLN A 196 6.01 -7.43 -26.82
C GLN A 196 4.61 -6.93 -26.42
N ARG A 197 4.01 -6.04 -27.22
CA ARG A 197 2.62 -5.61 -26.99
C ARG A 197 1.62 -6.78 -27.03
N ARG A 198 1.82 -7.74 -27.93
CA ARG A 198 0.99 -8.96 -27.99
C ARG A 198 1.19 -9.86 -26.77
N ILE A 199 2.42 -10.07 -26.34
CA ILE A 199 2.75 -10.83 -25.13
C ILE A 199 2.04 -10.22 -23.92
N LEU A 200 2.16 -8.91 -23.72
CA LEU A 200 1.51 -8.19 -22.63
C LEU A 200 -0.01 -8.37 -22.63
N ARG A 201 -0.65 -8.33 -23.83
CA ARG A 201 -2.10 -8.57 -23.95
C ARG A 201 -2.49 -9.97 -23.46
N TYR A 202 -1.80 -11.02 -23.91
CA TYR A 202 -2.08 -12.38 -23.46
C TYR A 202 -1.75 -12.61 -21.99
N GLN A 203 -0.70 -11.98 -21.47
CA GLN A 203 -0.38 -12.01 -20.04
C GLN A 203 -1.45 -11.32 -19.19
N ARG A 204 -2.08 -10.24 -19.66
CA ARG A 204 -3.22 -9.60 -18.98
C ARG A 204 -4.41 -10.57 -18.90
N VAL A 205 -4.73 -11.27 -20.01
CA VAL A 205 -5.79 -12.29 -20.01
C VAL A 205 -5.48 -13.42 -19.03
N ALA A 206 -4.25 -13.93 -19.03
CA ALA A 206 -3.84 -14.97 -18.09
C ALA A 206 -3.95 -14.50 -16.62
N ARG A 207 -3.55 -13.25 -16.31
CA ARG A 207 -3.71 -12.66 -14.98
C ARG A 207 -5.17 -12.53 -14.56
N LYS A 208 -6.08 -12.14 -15.48
CA LYS A 208 -7.53 -12.08 -15.20
C LYS A 208 -8.07 -13.45 -14.80
N HIS A 209 -7.69 -14.52 -15.52
CA HIS A 209 -8.09 -15.89 -15.16
C HIS A 209 -7.46 -16.35 -13.83
N ASN A 210 -6.21 -15.98 -13.55
CA ASN A 210 -5.56 -16.30 -12.28
C ASN A 210 -6.27 -15.62 -11.10
N SER A 211 -6.72 -14.38 -11.26
CA SER A 211 -7.53 -13.68 -10.24
C SER A 211 -8.85 -14.42 -9.97
N ARG A 212 -9.51 -14.95 -11.01
CA ARG A 212 -10.73 -15.78 -10.85
C ARG A 212 -10.45 -17.07 -10.07
N ILE A 213 -9.30 -17.72 -10.31
CA ILE A 213 -8.88 -18.90 -9.53
C ILE A 213 -8.68 -18.52 -8.06
N THR A 214 -7.99 -17.41 -7.77
CA THR A 214 -7.79 -16.94 -6.39
C THR A 214 -9.12 -16.65 -5.69
N SER A 215 -10.08 -16.02 -6.39
CA SER A 215 -11.43 -15.80 -5.86
C SER A 215 -12.17 -17.11 -5.59
N ALA A 216 -12.11 -18.07 -6.52
CA ALA A 216 -12.74 -19.38 -6.36
C ALA A 216 -12.13 -20.19 -5.20
N PHE A 217 -10.81 -20.11 -4.99
CA PHE A 217 -10.16 -20.69 -3.82
C PHE A 217 -10.64 -20.03 -2.52
N ASN A 218 -10.68 -18.71 -2.47
CA ASN A 218 -11.13 -17.99 -1.28
C ASN A 218 -12.59 -18.33 -0.95
N GLU A 219 -13.47 -18.36 -1.96
CA GLU A 219 -14.86 -18.75 -1.81
C GLU A 219 -15.00 -20.22 -1.37
N GLY A 220 -14.23 -21.14 -1.96
CA GLY A 220 -14.21 -22.55 -1.60
C GLY A 220 -13.72 -22.80 -0.18
N ILE A 221 -12.70 -22.05 0.29
CA ILE A 221 -12.17 -22.17 1.66
C ILE A 221 -13.17 -21.60 2.66
N MET A 222 -13.65 -20.36 2.43
CA MET A 222 -14.61 -19.71 3.33
C MET A 222 -15.98 -20.43 3.36
N GLY A 223 -16.42 -20.96 2.21
CA GLY A 223 -17.66 -21.71 2.05
C GLY A 223 -17.53 -23.21 2.30
N ALA A 224 -16.40 -23.72 2.79
CA ALA A 224 -16.16 -25.17 2.93
C ALA A 224 -17.22 -25.89 3.78
N MET A 225 -17.64 -25.26 4.88
CA MET A 225 -18.67 -25.84 5.75
C MET A 225 -20.04 -25.92 5.04
N THR A 226 -20.43 -24.87 4.34
CA THR A 226 -21.65 -24.81 3.54
C THR A 226 -21.63 -25.82 2.40
N THR A 227 -20.51 -25.94 1.69
CA THR A 227 -20.30 -26.93 0.63
C THR A 227 -20.50 -28.33 1.13
N LYS A 228 -19.90 -28.69 2.28
CA LYS A 228 -20.04 -30.01 2.91
C LYS A 228 -21.46 -30.27 3.41
N THR A 229 -22.09 -29.26 4.03
CA THR A 229 -23.47 -29.42 4.55
C THR A 229 -24.47 -29.62 3.43
N LEU A 230 -24.25 -29.00 2.27
CA LEU A 230 -25.14 -29.13 1.11
C LEU A 230 -24.70 -30.20 0.11
N VAL A 231 -23.64 -30.97 0.40
CA VAL A 231 -23.10 -32.06 -0.44
C VAL A 231 -22.82 -31.58 -1.89
N ARG A 232 -22.16 -30.43 -2.02
CA ARG A 232 -21.88 -29.80 -3.35
C ARG A 232 -20.43 -29.93 -3.80
N GLU A 233 -19.63 -30.79 -3.21
CA GLU A 233 -18.19 -30.92 -3.50
C GLU A 233 -17.93 -31.25 -4.97
N GLU A 234 -18.68 -32.20 -5.54
CA GLU A 234 -18.51 -32.63 -6.94
C GLU A 234 -18.85 -31.49 -7.91
N GLN A 235 -19.93 -30.76 -7.63
CA GLN A 235 -20.32 -29.64 -8.50
C GLN A 235 -19.32 -28.49 -8.42
N ASN A 236 -18.89 -28.12 -7.22
CA ASN A 236 -17.87 -27.06 -7.04
C ASN A 236 -16.53 -27.46 -7.70
N ALA A 237 -16.15 -28.75 -7.63
CA ALA A 237 -14.95 -29.24 -8.32
C ALA A 237 -15.05 -29.09 -9.85
N LYS A 238 -16.20 -29.41 -10.46
CA LYS A 238 -16.44 -29.23 -11.90
C LYS A 238 -16.42 -27.75 -12.32
N GLU A 239 -17.04 -26.88 -11.51
CA GLU A 239 -17.01 -25.43 -11.76
C GLU A 239 -15.59 -24.90 -11.69
N PHE A 240 -14.81 -25.31 -10.70
CA PHE A 240 -13.40 -24.93 -10.56
C PHE A 240 -12.53 -25.47 -11.70
N GLU A 241 -12.79 -26.69 -12.19
CA GLU A 241 -12.08 -27.27 -13.36
C GLU A 241 -12.24 -26.38 -14.60
N THR A 242 -13.44 -25.83 -14.85
CA THR A 242 -13.65 -24.92 -16.00
C THR A 242 -12.82 -23.65 -15.89
N VAL A 243 -12.76 -23.04 -14.71
CA VAL A 243 -11.96 -21.83 -14.46
C VAL A 243 -10.46 -22.12 -14.63
N THR A 244 -10.02 -23.28 -14.15
CA THR A 244 -8.62 -23.71 -14.24
C THR A 244 -8.21 -24.01 -15.69
N GLU A 245 -9.10 -24.64 -16.48
CA GLU A 245 -8.87 -24.93 -17.89
C GLU A 245 -8.77 -23.63 -18.72
N ASP A 246 -9.59 -22.63 -18.46
CA ASP A 246 -9.52 -21.33 -19.12
C ASP A 246 -8.19 -20.63 -18.82
N MET A 247 -7.75 -20.68 -17.56
CA MET A 247 -6.43 -20.16 -17.17
C MET A 247 -5.31 -20.91 -17.89
N ARG A 248 -5.37 -22.24 -17.95
CA ARG A 248 -4.40 -23.08 -18.64
C ARG A 248 -4.26 -22.68 -20.11
N LYS A 249 -5.39 -22.54 -20.83
CA LYS A 249 -5.40 -22.13 -22.24
C LYS A 249 -4.80 -20.73 -22.44
N ALA A 250 -5.16 -19.78 -21.59
CA ALA A 250 -4.63 -18.41 -21.66
C ALA A 250 -3.12 -18.38 -21.38
N SER A 251 -2.68 -19.10 -20.36
CA SER A 251 -1.26 -19.18 -19.98
C SER A 251 -0.41 -19.85 -21.04
N ILE A 252 -0.89 -20.95 -21.66
CA ILE A 252 -0.17 -21.61 -22.76
C ILE A 252 0.01 -20.64 -23.93
N LYS A 253 -1.04 -19.89 -24.34
CA LYS A 253 -0.92 -18.91 -25.43
C LYS A 253 0.10 -17.82 -25.09
N ALA A 254 0.09 -17.29 -23.87
CA ALA A 254 1.06 -16.30 -23.42
C ALA A 254 2.49 -16.86 -23.44
N SER A 255 2.68 -18.08 -22.92
CA SER A 255 3.99 -18.74 -22.83
C SER A 255 4.56 -19.09 -24.21
N VAL A 256 3.74 -19.63 -25.12
CA VAL A 256 4.18 -19.95 -26.50
C VAL A 256 4.62 -18.69 -27.22
N LEU A 257 3.85 -17.60 -27.12
CA LEU A 257 4.23 -16.34 -27.77
C LEU A 257 5.51 -15.76 -27.15
N SER A 258 5.67 -15.82 -25.81
CA SER A 258 6.89 -15.40 -25.14
C SER A 258 8.09 -16.26 -25.54
N ALA A 259 7.91 -17.57 -25.61
CA ALA A 259 8.96 -18.50 -26.03
C ALA A 259 9.39 -18.30 -27.49
N THR A 260 8.48 -17.85 -28.37
CA THR A 260 8.79 -17.59 -29.78
C THR A 260 9.53 -16.26 -29.98
N PHE A 261 9.42 -15.34 -29.04
CA PHE A 261 10.01 -14.00 -29.14
C PHE A 261 11.54 -14.04 -29.22
N PHE A 262 12.19 -14.78 -28.31
CA PHE A 262 13.64 -14.83 -28.22
C PHE A 262 14.31 -15.44 -29.48
N PRO A 263 13.91 -16.62 -29.99
CA PRO A 263 14.44 -17.15 -31.23
C PRO A 263 14.24 -16.22 -32.44
N LEU A 264 13.13 -15.50 -32.51
CA LEU A 264 12.85 -14.59 -33.62
C LEU A 264 13.79 -13.38 -33.59
N VAL A 265 14.05 -12.81 -32.40
CA VAL A 265 15.00 -11.71 -32.21
C VAL A 265 16.42 -12.17 -32.58
N ILE A 266 16.85 -13.36 -32.14
CA ILE A 266 18.15 -13.94 -32.53
C ILE A 266 18.24 -14.12 -34.03
N SER A 267 17.19 -14.66 -34.68
CA SER A 267 17.18 -14.88 -36.13
C SER A 267 17.30 -13.56 -36.91
N LEU A 268 16.60 -12.52 -36.47
CA LEU A 268 16.75 -11.18 -37.06
C LEU A 268 18.16 -10.62 -36.81
N GLY A 269 18.73 -10.88 -35.64
CA GLY A 269 20.10 -10.57 -35.32
C GLY A 269 21.11 -11.22 -36.22
N ALA A 270 20.91 -12.49 -36.50
CA ALA A 270 21.75 -13.24 -37.43
C ALA A 270 21.78 -12.64 -38.86
N VAL A 271 20.70 -11.95 -39.26
CA VAL A 271 20.70 -11.20 -40.54
C VAL A 271 21.73 -10.07 -40.49
N GLY A 272 21.81 -9.30 -39.41
CA GLY A 272 22.81 -8.23 -39.24
C GLY A 272 24.24 -8.78 -39.29
N THR A 273 24.46 -9.86 -38.55
CA THR A 273 25.76 -10.57 -38.56
C THR A 273 26.10 -11.12 -39.96
N SER A 274 25.13 -11.69 -40.69
CA SER A 274 25.30 -12.20 -42.05
C SER A 274 25.62 -11.07 -43.04
N LEU A 275 24.96 -9.91 -42.91
CA LEU A 275 25.27 -8.72 -43.73
C LEU A 275 26.70 -8.21 -43.46
N ALA A 276 27.10 -8.16 -42.17
CA ALA A 276 28.47 -7.81 -41.82
C ALA A 276 29.48 -8.80 -42.42
N LEU A 277 29.18 -10.11 -42.40
CA LEU A 277 30.06 -11.16 -42.98
C LEU A 277 30.14 -11.09 -44.51
N ILE A 278 29.01 -10.91 -45.22
CA ILE A 278 28.96 -10.85 -46.67
C ILE A 278 29.68 -9.60 -47.18
N PHE A 279 29.25 -8.44 -46.73
CA PHE A 279 29.81 -7.17 -47.25
C PHE A 279 31.20 -6.89 -46.66
N GLY A 280 31.41 -7.10 -45.38
CA GLY A 280 32.70 -6.95 -44.72
C GLY A 280 33.71 -7.98 -45.20
N GLY A 281 33.29 -9.26 -45.41
CA GLY A 281 34.14 -10.32 -45.93
C GLY A 281 34.60 -10.05 -47.39
N ALA A 282 33.67 -9.59 -48.23
CA ALA A 282 34.03 -9.15 -49.61
C ALA A 282 35.03 -7.96 -49.55
N GLY A 283 34.87 -7.04 -48.58
CA GLY A 283 35.81 -5.94 -48.35
C GLY A 283 37.21 -6.41 -47.92
N VAL A 284 37.28 -7.40 -47.02
CA VAL A 284 38.55 -8.02 -46.59
C VAL A 284 39.22 -8.73 -47.77
N GLN A 285 38.47 -9.51 -48.53
CA GLN A 285 39.01 -10.23 -49.72
C GLN A 285 39.58 -9.25 -50.75
N ALA A 286 38.87 -8.19 -51.05
CA ALA A 286 39.32 -7.15 -51.97
C ALA A 286 40.58 -6.42 -51.43
N THR A 287 40.63 -6.12 -50.15
CA THR A 287 41.81 -5.51 -49.52
C THR A 287 43.05 -6.43 -49.63
N LEU A 288 42.87 -7.74 -49.41
CA LEU A 288 43.97 -8.72 -49.56
C LEU A 288 44.39 -8.90 -51.04
N GLY A 289 43.45 -8.78 -51.96
CA GLY A 289 43.71 -8.83 -53.39
C GLY A 289 44.22 -7.54 -54.02
N GLY A 290 44.42 -6.47 -53.23
CA GLY A 290 44.87 -5.18 -53.71
C GLY A 290 43.85 -4.41 -54.54
N THR A 291 42.54 -4.74 -54.44
CA THR A 291 41.45 -4.08 -55.14
C THR A 291 40.63 -3.23 -54.13
N GLU A 292 40.19 -2.07 -54.59
CA GLU A 292 39.34 -1.20 -53.75
C GLU A 292 37.86 -1.56 -54.00
N THR A 293 37.12 -1.74 -52.89
CA THR A 293 35.65 -1.83 -52.92
C THR A 293 35.02 -0.48 -52.53
N PHE A 294 33.71 -0.37 -52.76
CA PHE A 294 32.97 0.84 -52.30
C PHE A 294 33.07 1.04 -50.76
N LEU A 295 33.40 -0.02 -50.00
CA LEU A 295 33.59 0.03 -48.54
C LEU A 295 34.98 0.56 -48.13
N GLY A 296 35.92 0.69 -49.07
CA GLY A 296 37.33 1.03 -48.76
C GLY A 296 38.09 -0.15 -48.14
N VAL A 297 39.17 0.11 -47.45
CA VAL A 297 40.04 -0.89 -46.82
C VAL A 297 39.36 -1.45 -45.58
N ILE A 298 39.14 -2.78 -45.52
CA ILE A 298 38.61 -3.50 -44.37
C ILE A 298 39.59 -4.59 -43.94
N THR A 299 40.06 -4.54 -42.68
CA THR A 299 40.90 -5.59 -42.11
C THR A 299 40.06 -6.74 -41.55
N ALA A 300 40.68 -7.93 -41.39
CA ALA A 300 40.03 -9.07 -40.77
C ALA A 300 39.57 -8.75 -39.32
N GLY A 301 40.36 -8.01 -38.57
CA GLY A 301 39.99 -7.54 -37.23
C GLY A 301 38.80 -6.59 -37.23
N THR A 302 38.71 -5.71 -38.26
CA THR A 302 37.53 -4.84 -38.43
C THR A 302 36.27 -5.66 -38.69
N LEU A 303 36.34 -6.66 -39.56
CA LEU A 303 35.21 -7.57 -39.85
C LEU A 303 34.71 -8.26 -38.57
N VAL A 304 35.63 -8.84 -37.76
CA VAL A 304 35.28 -9.53 -36.53
C VAL A 304 34.67 -8.57 -35.50
N SER A 305 35.19 -7.33 -35.40
CA SER A 305 34.58 -6.32 -34.54
C SER A 305 33.15 -5.98 -34.94
N PHE A 306 32.87 -5.84 -36.23
CA PHE A 306 31.51 -5.59 -36.73
C PHE A 306 30.56 -6.76 -36.47
N ILE A 307 31.04 -8.01 -36.59
CA ILE A 307 30.27 -9.20 -36.22
C ILE A 307 29.92 -9.18 -34.73
N ASN A 308 30.91 -8.87 -33.87
CA ASN A 308 30.69 -8.77 -32.43
C ASN A 308 29.69 -7.65 -32.08
N TYR A 309 29.86 -6.45 -32.63
CA TYR A 309 28.90 -5.35 -32.39
C TYR A 309 27.51 -5.69 -32.92
N ALA A 310 27.40 -6.26 -34.13
CA ALA A 310 26.14 -6.69 -34.68
C ALA A 310 25.41 -7.66 -33.75
N SER A 311 26.12 -8.64 -33.18
CA SER A 311 25.57 -9.61 -32.22
C SER A 311 25.19 -8.96 -30.90
N SER A 312 26.02 -8.07 -30.35
CA SER A 312 25.85 -7.51 -29.01
C SER A 312 24.80 -6.39 -28.94
N LEU A 313 24.44 -5.74 -30.06
CA LEU A 313 23.43 -4.68 -30.10
C LEU A 313 22.00 -5.17 -29.92
N PHE A 314 21.73 -6.48 -30.03
CA PHE A 314 20.38 -7.03 -29.90
C PHE A 314 19.92 -7.07 -28.45
N ASP A 315 20.79 -7.39 -27.50
CA ASP A 315 20.47 -7.46 -26.07
C ASP A 315 19.95 -6.13 -25.52
N PRO A 316 20.62 -4.98 -25.73
CA PRO A 316 20.11 -3.66 -25.31
C PRO A 316 18.75 -3.32 -25.93
N ILE A 317 18.52 -3.67 -27.20
CA ILE A 317 17.23 -3.38 -27.87
C ILE A 317 16.10 -4.19 -27.25
N GLN A 318 16.36 -5.46 -26.96
CA GLN A 318 15.41 -6.34 -26.27
C GLN A 318 15.14 -5.85 -24.84
N GLN A 319 16.19 -5.48 -24.10
CA GLN A 319 16.09 -4.94 -22.75
C GLN A 319 15.26 -3.66 -22.70
N LEU A 320 15.49 -2.72 -23.64
CA LEU A 320 14.67 -1.50 -23.74
C LEU A 320 13.18 -1.82 -23.96
N ALA A 321 12.86 -2.81 -24.80
CA ALA A 321 11.48 -3.24 -25.00
C ALA A 321 10.86 -3.82 -23.71
N GLY A 322 11.65 -4.56 -22.93
CA GLY A 322 11.25 -5.08 -21.60
C GLY A 322 10.99 -3.96 -20.60
N ILE A 323 11.92 -3.00 -20.50
CA ILE A 323 11.80 -1.84 -19.61
C ILE A 323 10.51 -1.05 -19.86
N PHE A 324 10.16 -0.79 -21.11
CA PHE A 324 8.89 -0.13 -21.45
C PHE A 324 7.67 -0.93 -20.97
N ALA A 325 7.71 -2.25 -21.06
CA ALA A 325 6.64 -3.10 -20.57
C ALA A 325 6.52 -3.07 -19.04
N ASP A 326 7.64 -3.07 -18.35
CA ASP A 326 7.70 -2.99 -16.89
C ASP A 326 7.23 -1.62 -16.40
N MET A 327 7.62 -0.53 -17.06
CA MET A 327 7.13 0.82 -16.79
C MET A 327 5.60 0.89 -16.93
N GLN A 328 5.03 0.33 -18.00
CA GLN A 328 3.60 0.30 -18.20
C GLN A 328 2.89 -0.52 -17.11
N SER A 329 3.49 -1.64 -16.70
CA SER A 329 2.96 -2.48 -15.60
C SER A 329 3.05 -1.81 -14.24
N ALA A 330 4.08 -0.99 -14.00
CA ALA A 330 4.29 -0.27 -12.74
C ALA A 330 3.46 1.02 -12.64
N GLN A 331 2.95 1.56 -13.76
CA GLN A 331 2.18 2.81 -13.77
C GLN A 331 0.95 2.73 -12.88
N ALA A 332 0.17 1.65 -12.94
CA ALA A 332 -0.99 1.46 -12.08
C ALA A 332 -0.61 1.44 -10.58
N SER A 333 0.52 0.80 -10.22
CA SER A 333 1.04 0.83 -8.85
C SER A 333 1.46 2.25 -8.44
N ALA A 334 2.05 3.00 -9.38
CA ALA A 334 2.45 4.39 -9.16
C ALA A 334 1.24 5.30 -8.90
N GLU A 335 0.19 5.18 -9.71
CA GLU A 335 -1.05 5.94 -9.55
C GLU A 335 -1.71 5.64 -8.21
N ARG A 336 -1.80 4.37 -7.80
CA ARG A 336 -2.36 3.98 -6.50
C ARG A 336 -1.56 4.53 -5.32
N VAL A 337 -0.24 4.46 -5.35
CA VAL A 337 0.62 4.99 -4.28
C VAL A 337 0.56 6.51 -4.23
N LEU A 338 0.67 7.18 -5.38
CA LEU A 338 0.60 8.65 -5.42
C LEU A 338 -0.79 9.17 -5.07
N SER A 339 -1.88 8.48 -5.49
CA SER A 339 -3.23 8.85 -5.08
C SER A 339 -3.41 8.78 -3.56
N LEU A 340 -2.81 7.78 -2.89
CA LEU A 340 -2.80 7.72 -1.43
C LEU A 340 -2.08 8.93 -0.80
N LEU A 341 -0.92 9.30 -1.34
CA LEU A 341 -0.14 10.45 -0.87
C LEU A 341 -0.88 11.78 -1.09
N ASP A 342 -1.66 11.87 -2.17
CA ASP A 342 -2.41 13.07 -2.56
C ASP A 342 -3.82 13.14 -1.97
N THR A 343 -4.30 12.04 -1.34
CA THR A 343 -5.62 12.01 -0.71
C THR A 343 -5.70 13.08 0.38
N GLU A 344 -6.63 14.00 0.27
CA GLU A 344 -6.89 14.98 1.33
C GLU A 344 -7.83 14.40 2.39
N SER A 345 -7.59 14.70 3.65
CA SER A 345 -8.50 14.35 4.75
C SER A 345 -9.79 15.15 4.62
N GLU A 346 -10.95 14.51 4.74
CA GLU A 346 -12.26 15.20 4.77
C GLU A 346 -12.41 16.04 6.05
N VAL A 347 -11.81 15.61 7.14
CA VAL A 347 -11.75 16.35 8.41
C VAL A 347 -10.32 16.81 8.63
N ARG A 348 -10.12 18.12 8.77
CA ARG A 348 -8.81 18.72 9.00
C ARG A 348 -8.95 20.05 9.72
N ASP A 349 -7.95 20.36 10.52
CA ASP A 349 -7.87 21.66 11.17
C ASP A 349 -7.61 22.76 10.13
N THR A 350 -8.12 23.97 10.40
CA THR A 350 -7.85 25.14 9.55
C THR A 350 -6.41 25.61 9.76
N PRO A 351 -5.80 26.33 8.81
CA PRO A 351 -4.46 26.88 8.98
C PRO A 351 -4.31 27.77 10.22
N GLU A 352 -5.39 28.46 10.62
CA GLU A 352 -5.44 29.30 11.83
C GLU A 352 -5.41 28.45 13.09
N THR A 353 -6.18 27.35 13.10
CA THR A 353 -6.20 26.37 14.20
C THR A 353 -4.84 25.68 14.32
N GLU A 354 -4.22 25.25 13.22
CA GLU A 354 -2.88 24.66 13.22
C GLU A 354 -1.81 25.64 13.71
N ALA A 355 -1.90 26.92 13.36
CA ALA A 355 -0.97 27.95 13.84
C ALA A 355 -1.04 28.10 15.36
N LYS A 356 -2.25 28.03 15.95
CA LYS A 356 -2.49 28.17 17.40
C LYS A 356 -2.15 26.88 18.17
N TYR A 357 -2.65 25.74 17.71
CA TYR A 357 -2.64 24.48 18.47
C TYR A 357 -1.56 23.48 18.01
N GLY A 358 -0.86 23.78 16.91
CA GLY A 358 0.08 22.85 16.28
C GLY A 358 -0.60 21.83 15.40
N THR A 359 0.20 20.94 14.79
CA THR A 359 -0.26 19.82 13.94
C THR A 359 -0.39 18.54 14.77
N SER A 360 -1.00 17.50 14.18
CA SER A 360 -1.08 16.18 14.82
C SER A 360 0.29 15.55 15.14
N MET A 361 1.36 15.97 14.42
CA MET A 361 2.74 15.48 14.62
C MET A 361 3.58 16.41 15.52
N ASP A 362 3.16 17.66 15.70
CA ASP A 362 3.84 18.65 16.56
C ASP A 362 2.77 19.50 17.29
N PRO A 363 2.10 18.93 18.31
CA PRO A 363 1.02 19.61 19.01
C PRO A 363 1.57 20.60 20.04
N LYS A 364 0.99 21.80 20.07
CA LYS A 364 1.26 22.84 21.08
C LYS A 364 0.29 22.68 22.25
N ARG A 365 0.54 21.68 23.09
CA ARG A 365 -0.35 21.31 24.21
C ARG A 365 -0.53 22.39 25.24
N GLU A 366 0.42 23.32 25.34
CA GLU A 366 0.37 24.50 26.23
C GLU A 366 -0.78 25.45 25.88
N ASN A 367 -1.29 25.38 24.64
CA ASN A 367 -2.40 26.23 24.18
C ASN A 367 -3.77 25.54 24.32
N TRP A 368 -3.82 24.33 24.86
CA TRP A 368 -5.06 23.58 25.01
C TRP A 368 -5.87 24.08 26.22
N GLU A 369 -7.10 24.48 25.95
CA GLU A 369 -8.05 24.83 27.00
C GLU A 369 -8.62 23.55 27.66
N PRO A 370 -8.93 23.55 28.95
CA PRO A 370 -9.62 22.43 29.60
C PRO A 370 -11.02 22.26 29.03
N ILE A 371 -11.47 21.00 28.88
CA ILE A 371 -12.82 20.65 28.43
C ILE A 371 -13.69 20.39 29.67
N ALA A 372 -14.86 21.05 29.76
CA ALA A 372 -15.90 20.75 30.75
C ALA A 372 -16.84 19.63 30.21
N GLY A 373 -17.06 19.58 28.92
CA GLY A 373 -17.83 18.54 28.25
C GLY A 373 -19.29 18.91 28.00
N ASP A 374 -19.63 20.20 27.90
CA ASP A 374 -20.94 20.65 27.41
C ASP A 374 -20.96 20.50 25.88
N ILE A 375 -21.99 19.82 25.33
CA ILE A 375 -22.08 19.51 23.90
C ILE A 375 -23.40 20.03 23.34
N THR A 376 -23.35 20.87 22.30
CA THR A 376 -24.56 21.40 21.67
C THR A 376 -24.51 21.18 20.16
N PHE A 377 -25.54 20.52 19.61
CA PHE A 377 -25.84 20.48 18.18
C PHE A 377 -26.80 21.63 17.86
N ASP A 378 -26.42 22.49 16.92
CA ASP A 378 -27.14 23.68 16.54
C ASP A 378 -27.47 23.61 15.03
N HIS A 379 -28.71 23.24 14.71
CA HIS A 379 -29.24 23.10 13.36
C HIS A 379 -28.41 22.21 12.43
N VAL A 380 -28.02 21.02 12.89
CA VAL A 380 -27.09 20.13 12.20
C VAL A 380 -27.77 19.27 11.14
N ASP A 381 -27.26 19.38 9.90
CA ASP A 381 -27.56 18.43 8.83
C ASP A 381 -26.36 17.52 8.55
N PHE A 382 -26.64 16.24 8.34
CA PHE A 382 -25.60 15.28 8.02
C PHE A 382 -26.09 14.14 7.10
N TYR A 383 -25.21 13.72 6.20
CA TYR A 383 -25.35 12.53 5.36
C TYR A 383 -23.97 11.94 5.02
N TYR A 384 -23.90 10.61 4.92
CA TYR A 384 -22.72 9.90 4.38
C TYR A 384 -22.70 9.95 2.86
N LYS A 385 -23.89 9.84 2.23
CA LYS A 385 -24.13 10.00 0.79
C LYS A 385 -25.20 11.05 0.59
N GLU A 386 -24.99 11.92 -0.38
CA GLU A 386 -25.89 13.04 -0.67
C GLU A 386 -27.34 12.62 -0.96
N SER A 387 -27.51 11.39 -1.51
CA SER A 387 -28.83 10.81 -1.77
C SER A 387 -29.58 10.32 -0.53
N GLU A 388 -28.91 10.20 0.61
CA GLU A 388 -29.45 9.55 1.83
C GLU A 388 -29.23 10.45 3.06
N PRO A 389 -30.00 11.55 3.22
CA PRO A 389 -29.89 12.42 4.37
C PRO A 389 -30.30 11.67 5.65
N LEU A 390 -29.43 11.72 6.67
CA LEU A 390 -29.61 10.99 7.91
C LEU A 390 -30.04 11.89 9.08
N LEU A 391 -29.40 13.04 9.26
CA LEU A 391 -29.83 14.07 10.22
C LEU A 391 -30.29 15.30 9.45
N ARG A 392 -31.41 15.90 9.88
CA ARG A 392 -31.97 17.14 9.30
C ARG A 392 -32.38 18.06 10.41
N ASP A 393 -31.86 19.28 10.41
CA ASP A 393 -32.14 20.31 11.42
C ASP A 393 -32.06 19.76 12.84
N PHE A 394 -31.04 18.91 13.09
CA PHE A 394 -30.88 18.18 14.34
C PHE A 394 -30.34 19.10 15.43
N ASN A 395 -31.10 19.19 16.53
CA ASN A 395 -30.77 20.01 17.68
C ASN A 395 -30.69 19.12 18.92
N LEU A 396 -29.62 19.26 19.70
CA LEU A 396 -29.40 18.52 20.93
C LEU A 396 -28.46 19.30 21.85
N HIS A 397 -28.77 19.32 23.14
CA HIS A 397 -27.87 19.86 24.17
C HIS A 397 -27.62 18.79 25.24
N ILE A 398 -26.35 18.45 25.49
CA ILE A 398 -25.90 17.55 26.55
C ILE A 398 -25.08 18.39 27.53
N ARG A 399 -25.49 18.39 28.80
CA ARG A 399 -24.83 19.19 29.83
C ARG A 399 -23.51 18.53 30.26
N ALA A 400 -22.56 19.33 30.69
CA ALA A 400 -21.33 18.83 31.32
C ALA A 400 -21.63 17.90 32.49
N GLY A 401 -21.03 16.70 32.49
CA GLY A 401 -21.23 15.69 33.53
C GLY A 401 -22.51 14.86 33.39
N GLU A 402 -23.34 15.08 32.35
CA GLU A 402 -24.57 14.34 32.12
C GLU A 402 -24.28 13.01 31.41
N THR A 403 -24.96 11.93 31.84
CA THR A 403 -24.95 10.64 31.15
C THR A 403 -26.21 10.50 30.29
N VAL A 404 -26.01 10.46 28.95
CA VAL A 404 -27.09 10.35 27.96
C VAL A 404 -27.06 9.01 27.27
N ALA A 405 -28.19 8.28 27.29
CA ALA A 405 -28.36 7.04 26.54
C ALA A 405 -29.07 7.30 25.18
N LEU A 406 -28.46 6.85 24.10
CA LEU A 406 -29.07 6.86 22.76
C LEU A 406 -29.73 5.51 22.47
N VAL A 407 -31.04 5.49 22.27
CA VAL A 407 -31.85 4.29 22.07
C VAL A 407 -32.59 4.40 20.73
N GLY A 408 -32.82 3.30 20.05
CA GLY A 408 -33.55 3.25 18.76
C GLY A 408 -33.10 2.08 17.90
N GLU A 409 -33.78 1.84 16.80
CA GLU A 409 -33.46 0.76 15.85
C GLU A 409 -32.09 0.90 15.20
N THR A 410 -31.58 -0.21 14.65
CA THR A 410 -30.34 -0.17 13.85
C THR A 410 -30.56 0.75 12.63
N GLY A 411 -29.61 1.65 12.37
CA GLY A 411 -29.74 2.62 11.29
C GLY A 411 -30.49 3.91 11.64
N ALA A 412 -31.00 4.07 12.88
CA ALA A 412 -31.72 5.27 13.31
C ALA A 412 -30.87 6.56 13.38
N GLY A 413 -29.51 6.43 13.36
CA GLY A 413 -28.58 7.57 13.41
C GLY A 413 -27.78 7.69 14.70
N LYS A 414 -27.90 6.75 15.65
CA LYS A 414 -27.19 6.77 16.96
C LYS A 414 -25.66 6.89 16.81
N SER A 415 -25.06 5.95 16.07
CA SER A 415 -23.60 5.97 15.85
C SER A 415 -23.14 7.19 15.03
N THR A 416 -24.01 7.78 14.23
CA THR A 416 -23.72 9.02 13.49
C THR A 416 -23.62 10.21 14.42
N ILE A 417 -24.54 10.34 15.41
CA ILE A 417 -24.46 11.37 16.43
C ILE A 417 -23.13 11.26 17.19
N VAL A 418 -22.76 10.05 17.59
CA VAL A 418 -21.49 9.77 18.26
C VAL A 418 -20.28 10.15 17.37
N ASN A 419 -20.29 9.73 16.10
CA ASN A 419 -19.18 10.03 15.17
C ASN A 419 -19.01 11.55 14.95
N LEU A 420 -20.10 12.31 14.99
CA LEU A 420 -20.08 13.78 14.90
C LEU A 420 -19.54 14.41 16.19
N ILE A 421 -19.92 13.91 17.37
CA ILE A 421 -19.36 14.36 18.66
C ILE A 421 -17.86 14.15 18.70
N CYS A 422 -17.38 12.99 18.27
CA CYS A 422 -15.96 12.66 18.21
C CYS A 422 -15.18 13.37 17.10
N ARG A 423 -15.86 14.17 16.26
CA ARG A 423 -15.28 14.79 15.07
C ARG A 423 -14.57 13.79 14.14
N PHE A 424 -15.10 12.57 14.05
CA PHE A 424 -14.69 11.61 13.02
C PHE A 424 -15.24 12.00 11.66
N TYR A 425 -16.37 12.69 11.68
CA TYR A 425 -17.03 13.38 10.57
C TYR A 425 -17.39 14.79 11.01
N GLU A 426 -17.62 15.68 10.04
CA GLU A 426 -18.11 17.04 10.28
C GLU A 426 -19.50 17.25 9.69
N PRO A 427 -20.35 18.09 10.30
CA PRO A 427 -21.67 18.39 9.79
C PRO A 427 -21.60 19.04 8.41
N ARG A 428 -22.59 18.77 7.57
CA ARG A 428 -22.72 19.40 6.24
C ARG A 428 -23.25 20.82 6.33
N SER A 429 -24.14 21.06 7.28
CA SER A 429 -24.60 22.41 7.68
C SER A 429 -24.81 22.45 9.19
N GLY A 430 -24.98 23.63 9.75
CA GLY A 430 -25.04 23.83 11.20
C GLY A 430 -23.67 23.74 11.86
N ARG A 431 -23.67 23.61 13.17
CA ARG A 431 -22.44 23.56 13.99
C ARG A 431 -22.62 22.70 15.23
N ILE A 432 -21.48 22.19 15.72
CA ILE A 432 -21.41 21.45 16.96
C ILE A 432 -20.49 22.25 17.89
N LEU A 433 -21.03 22.63 19.03
CA LEU A 433 -20.30 23.41 20.02
C LEU A 433 -19.84 22.48 21.13
N ILE A 434 -18.57 22.62 21.54
CA ILE A 434 -18.02 22.03 22.77
C ILE A 434 -17.69 23.18 23.70
N ASP A 435 -18.31 23.20 24.87
CA ASP A 435 -18.16 24.30 25.84
C ASP A 435 -18.45 25.67 25.20
N GLY A 436 -19.51 25.75 24.39
CA GLY A 436 -19.97 26.96 23.73
C GLY A 436 -19.16 27.44 22.52
N THR A 437 -18.10 26.74 22.12
CA THR A 437 -17.24 27.07 20.97
C THR A 437 -17.40 26.01 19.88
N ASP A 438 -17.49 26.44 18.61
CA ASP A 438 -17.50 25.48 17.49
C ASP A 438 -16.21 24.63 17.50
N TYR A 439 -16.35 23.31 17.55
CA TYR A 439 -15.21 22.41 17.67
C TYR A 439 -14.27 22.47 16.46
N ARG A 440 -14.70 23.05 15.31
CA ARG A 440 -13.84 23.31 14.14
C ARG A 440 -12.85 24.44 14.35
N GLU A 441 -13.09 25.33 15.32
CA GLU A 441 -12.18 26.42 15.72
C GLU A 441 -11.08 25.95 16.65
N ARG A 442 -11.13 24.69 17.09
CA ARG A 442 -10.15 24.05 17.96
C ARG A 442 -9.51 22.84 17.27
N SER A 443 -8.33 22.42 17.77
CA SER A 443 -7.63 21.27 17.20
C SER A 443 -8.42 19.98 17.38
N GLN A 444 -8.48 19.16 16.32
CA GLN A 444 -9.03 17.81 16.38
C GLN A 444 -8.33 16.97 17.45
N LEU A 445 -7.00 17.11 17.55
CA LEU A 445 -6.19 16.37 18.53
C LEU A 445 -6.54 16.78 19.98
N TRP A 446 -6.82 18.07 20.22
CA TRP A 446 -7.28 18.57 21.51
C TRP A 446 -8.58 17.88 21.94
N LEU A 447 -9.58 17.82 21.06
CA LEU A 447 -10.85 17.14 21.33
C LEU A 447 -10.63 15.64 21.56
N GLN A 448 -9.91 14.97 20.65
CA GLN A 448 -9.68 13.52 20.70
C GLN A 448 -8.87 13.08 21.94
N SER A 449 -7.95 13.92 22.44
CA SER A 449 -7.20 13.62 23.65
C SER A 449 -8.05 13.67 24.92
N SER A 450 -9.20 14.34 24.85
CA SER A 450 -10.18 14.47 25.96
C SER A 450 -11.37 13.52 25.80
N LEU A 451 -11.36 12.69 24.75
CA LEU A 451 -12.36 11.66 24.47
C LEU A 451 -11.90 10.28 24.93
N GLY A 452 -12.75 9.58 25.66
CA GLY A 452 -12.64 8.14 25.87
C GLY A 452 -13.65 7.41 24.99
N TYR A 453 -13.18 6.61 24.05
CA TYR A 453 -14.06 5.86 23.15
C TYR A 453 -13.85 4.36 23.35
N VAL A 454 -14.92 3.65 23.72
CA VAL A 454 -14.93 2.19 23.79
C VAL A 454 -15.78 1.63 22.67
N LEU A 455 -15.12 0.95 21.76
CA LEU A 455 -15.73 0.32 20.59
C LEU A 455 -16.51 -0.95 20.97
N GLN A 456 -17.56 -1.24 20.21
CA GLN A 456 -18.30 -2.50 20.27
C GLN A 456 -17.38 -3.74 20.20
N SER A 457 -16.38 -3.72 19.32
CA SER A 457 -15.35 -4.76 19.19
C SER A 457 -14.00 -4.19 19.62
N PRO A 458 -13.55 -4.42 20.88
CA PRO A 458 -12.31 -3.86 21.38
C PRO A 458 -11.10 -4.39 20.61
N HIS A 459 -10.27 -3.49 20.12
CA HIS A 459 -9.01 -3.84 19.48
C HIS A 459 -7.84 -3.73 20.46
N LEU A 460 -7.03 -4.80 20.53
CA LEU A 460 -5.79 -4.81 21.28
C LEU A 460 -4.59 -4.87 20.33
N PHE A 461 -3.57 -4.08 20.65
CA PHE A 461 -2.31 -4.09 19.92
C PHE A 461 -1.45 -5.27 20.36
N SER A 462 -0.61 -5.76 19.45
CA SER A 462 0.41 -6.75 19.79
C SER A 462 1.33 -6.22 20.88
N GLY A 463 1.61 -7.04 21.89
CA GLY A 463 2.37 -6.68 23.07
C GLY A 463 1.77 -7.29 24.33
N THR A 464 2.12 -6.76 25.49
CA THR A 464 1.65 -7.23 26.77
C THR A 464 0.30 -6.60 27.17
N ILE A 465 -0.39 -7.16 28.16
CA ILE A 465 -1.59 -6.55 28.77
C ILE A 465 -1.24 -5.16 29.30
N ARG A 466 -0.11 -5.03 29.97
CA ARG A 466 0.44 -3.76 30.48
C ARG A 466 0.55 -2.70 29.39
N ASP A 467 1.17 -3.05 28.26
CA ASP A 467 1.35 -2.13 27.13
C ASP A 467 0.01 -1.67 26.58
N ASN A 468 -0.97 -2.58 26.50
CA ASN A 468 -2.30 -2.27 26.04
C ASN A 468 -3.07 -1.33 26.98
N ILE A 469 -2.95 -1.47 28.30
CA ILE A 469 -3.55 -0.53 29.25
C ILE A 469 -2.81 0.83 29.17
N ARG A 470 -1.46 0.80 29.18
CA ARG A 470 -0.60 2.00 29.09
C ARG A 470 -0.78 2.79 27.80
N PHE A 471 -1.38 2.19 26.77
CA PHE A 471 -1.70 2.88 25.52
C PHE A 471 -2.59 4.12 25.74
N GLY A 472 -3.44 4.14 26.79
CA GLY A 472 -4.25 5.31 27.18
C GLY A 472 -3.42 6.50 27.66
N ARG A 473 -2.28 6.24 28.32
CA ARG A 473 -1.32 7.25 28.79
C ARG A 473 0.08 6.63 28.80
N PRO A 474 0.88 6.83 27.72
CA PRO A 474 2.17 6.14 27.52
C PRO A 474 3.22 6.40 28.61
N ASP A 475 3.14 7.55 29.27
CA ASP A 475 4.03 7.98 30.36
C ASP A 475 3.55 7.55 31.77
N ALA A 476 2.45 6.79 31.87
CA ALA A 476 1.93 6.30 33.13
C ALA A 476 2.90 5.31 33.79
N ASP A 477 3.05 5.48 35.11
CA ASP A 477 3.80 4.55 35.95
C ASP A 477 3.05 3.21 36.15
N GLU A 478 3.73 2.27 36.75
CA GLU A 478 3.19 0.92 36.98
C GLU A 478 2.00 0.93 37.96
N GLU A 479 2.07 1.80 38.96
CA GLU A 479 1.01 1.93 39.98
C GLU A 479 -0.28 2.44 39.35
N SER A 480 -0.21 3.45 38.48
CA SER A 480 -1.34 3.96 37.71
C SER A 480 -1.98 2.89 36.81
N VAL A 481 -1.15 2.10 36.15
CA VAL A 481 -1.64 0.99 35.29
C VAL A 481 -2.39 -0.05 36.11
N ARG A 482 -1.85 -0.46 37.27
CA ARG A 482 -2.50 -1.41 38.17
C ARG A 482 -3.79 -0.85 38.77
N HIS A 483 -3.76 0.41 39.20
CA HIS A 483 -4.94 1.09 39.71
C HIS A 483 -6.06 1.15 38.68
N ALA A 484 -5.75 1.50 37.43
CA ALA A 484 -6.74 1.52 36.35
C ALA A 484 -7.33 0.12 36.07
N ALA A 485 -6.52 -0.94 36.15
CA ALA A 485 -6.99 -2.32 36.00
C ALA A 485 -7.88 -2.75 37.17
N GLN A 486 -7.56 -2.37 38.40
CA GLN A 486 -8.36 -2.64 39.62
C GLN A 486 -9.73 -1.97 39.57
N MET A 487 -9.80 -0.72 39.14
CA MET A 487 -11.06 0.02 39.03
C MET A 487 -12.10 -0.67 38.11
N VAL A 488 -11.64 -1.41 37.13
CA VAL A 488 -12.51 -2.15 36.20
C VAL A 488 -12.50 -3.66 36.45
N HIS A 489 -11.95 -4.11 37.59
CA HIS A 489 -11.83 -5.53 37.97
C HIS A 489 -11.07 -6.40 36.97
N ALA A 490 -10.23 -5.80 36.12
CA ALA A 490 -9.40 -6.53 35.17
C ALA A 490 -8.24 -7.26 35.86
N ASP A 491 -7.76 -6.75 37.00
CA ASP A 491 -6.70 -7.35 37.81
C ASP A 491 -7.00 -8.82 38.17
N THR A 492 -8.25 -9.18 38.44
CA THR A 492 -8.68 -10.52 38.84
C THR A 492 -8.32 -11.57 37.80
N PHE A 493 -8.53 -11.32 36.49
CA PHE A 493 -8.15 -12.26 35.45
C PHE A 493 -6.68 -12.11 35.04
N ILE A 494 -6.11 -10.88 35.14
CA ILE A 494 -4.71 -10.61 34.82
C ILE A 494 -3.78 -11.39 35.76
N GLU A 495 -4.05 -11.38 37.06
CA GLU A 495 -3.26 -12.09 38.07
C GLU A 495 -3.34 -13.62 37.94
N ARG A 496 -4.41 -14.15 37.35
CA ARG A 496 -4.53 -15.58 37.02
C ARG A 496 -3.67 -16.01 35.82
N GLN A 497 -3.16 -15.05 35.02
CA GLN A 497 -2.26 -15.36 33.92
C GLN A 497 -0.85 -15.70 34.42
N GLN A 498 -0.17 -16.65 33.76
CA GLN A 498 1.16 -17.09 34.18
C GLN A 498 2.20 -15.96 34.31
N LYS A 499 2.09 -14.92 33.47
CA LYS A 499 2.99 -13.76 33.46
C LYS A 499 2.30 -12.48 33.96
N GLY A 500 1.08 -12.57 34.52
CA GLY A 500 0.33 -11.41 34.98
C GLY A 500 0.22 -10.32 33.91
N TYR A 501 0.57 -9.09 34.25
CA TYR A 501 0.55 -7.94 33.35
C TYR A 501 1.50 -8.07 32.14
N ASP A 502 2.54 -8.91 32.21
CA ASP A 502 3.49 -9.17 31.13
C ASP A 502 3.03 -10.29 30.19
N THR A 503 1.79 -10.73 30.29
CA THR A 503 1.19 -11.70 29.37
C THR A 503 0.98 -11.08 28.00
N GLU A 504 1.53 -11.71 26.96
CA GLU A 504 1.34 -11.29 25.57
C GLU A 504 -0.07 -11.62 25.08
N VAL A 505 -0.76 -10.63 24.53
CA VAL A 505 -2.15 -10.76 24.06
C VAL A 505 -2.27 -11.36 22.65
N GLY A 506 -1.17 -11.33 21.86
CA GLY A 506 -1.17 -11.71 20.44
C GLY A 506 -1.80 -10.64 19.54
N GLU A 507 -1.80 -10.90 18.24
CA GLU A 507 -2.38 -9.98 17.24
C GLU A 507 -3.89 -9.85 17.46
N GLY A 508 -4.39 -8.61 17.58
CA GLY A 508 -5.81 -8.34 17.87
C GLY A 508 -6.32 -8.93 19.19
N GLY A 509 -5.42 -9.33 20.10
CA GLY A 509 -5.80 -9.93 21.39
C GLY A 509 -6.38 -11.34 21.27
N VAL A 510 -5.97 -12.13 20.26
CA VAL A 510 -6.54 -13.46 19.96
C VAL A 510 -6.47 -14.45 21.14
N ARG A 511 -5.59 -14.20 22.11
CA ARG A 511 -5.40 -15.06 23.29
C ARG A 511 -6.37 -14.77 24.44
N LEU A 512 -7.18 -13.72 24.31
CA LEU A 512 -8.11 -13.27 25.35
C LEU A 512 -9.57 -13.43 24.89
N SER A 513 -10.46 -13.66 25.85
CA SER A 513 -11.90 -13.63 25.58
C SER A 513 -12.38 -12.21 25.24
N THR A 514 -13.55 -12.09 24.60
CA THR A 514 -14.15 -10.80 24.27
C THR A 514 -14.35 -9.92 25.50
N GLY A 515 -14.84 -10.49 26.61
CA GLY A 515 -15.01 -9.77 27.87
C GLY A 515 -13.70 -9.28 28.46
N GLN A 516 -12.63 -10.11 28.45
CA GLN A 516 -11.30 -9.70 28.90
C GLN A 516 -10.74 -8.56 28.07
N LYS A 517 -10.93 -8.56 26.74
CA LYS A 517 -10.56 -7.43 25.86
C LYS A 517 -11.32 -6.17 26.21
N GLN A 518 -12.61 -6.28 26.55
CA GLN A 518 -13.41 -5.14 26.98
C GLN A 518 -12.89 -4.54 28.28
N LEU A 519 -12.62 -5.37 29.31
CA LEU A 519 -12.07 -4.89 30.59
C LEU A 519 -10.72 -4.17 30.38
N ILE A 520 -9.84 -4.67 29.52
CA ILE A 520 -8.59 -3.98 29.17
C ILE A 520 -8.87 -2.64 28.49
N SER A 521 -9.86 -2.57 27.60
CA SER A 521 -10.25 -1.32 26.95
C SER A 521 -10.83 -0.30 27.93
N PHE A 522 -11.61 -0.74 28.91
CA PHE A 522 -12.05 0.15 29.99
C PHE A 522 -10.88 0.62 30.87
N ALA A 523 -9.94 -0.27 31.24
CA ALA A 523 -8.74 0.12 31.98
C ALA A 523 -7.91 1.18 31.21
N ARG A 524 -7.81 1.04 29.88
CA ARG A 524 -7.17 2.03 29.00
C ARG A 524 -7.83 3.41 29.11
N VAL A 525 -9.16 3.45 29.11
CA VAL A 525 -9.93 4.70 29.22
C VAL A 525 -9.83 5.30 30.61
N ILE A 526 -9.91 4.50 31.67
CA ILE A 526 -9.70 4.97 33.07
C ILE A 526 -8.32 5.62 33.19
N LEU A 527 -7.28 4.98 32.65
CA LEU A 527 -5.91 5.50 32.71
C LEU A 527 -5.76 6.82 31.92
N ALA A 528 -6.46 6.97 30.80
CA ALA A 528 -6.49 8.19 29.99
C ALA A 528 -7.24 9.34 30.69
N ASN A 529 -8.22 9.02 31.54
CA ASN A 529 -9.07 9.95 32.29
C ASN A 529 -9.71 11.06 31.44
N PRO A 530 -10.51 10.73 30.40
CA PRO A 530 -11.13 11.71 29.52
C PRO A 530 -12.28 12.45 30.19
N GLN A 531 -12.60 13.68 29.71
CA GLN A 531 -13.76 14.45 30.18
C GLN A 531 -15.06 14.05 29.46
N ILE A 532 -14.97 13.61 28.22
CA ILE A 532 -16.10 13.11 27.44
C ILE A 532 -15.88 11.62 27.19
N PHE A 533 -16.86 10.81 27.52
CA PHE A 533 -16.81 9.36 27.34
C PHE A 533 -17.90 8.88 26.38
N VAL A 534 -17.53 8.02 25.47
CA VAL A 534 -18.43 7.39 24.51
C VAL A 534 -18.33 5.88 24.60
N LEU A 535 -19.47 5.25 24.81
CA LEU A 535 -19.62 3.79 24.84
C LEU A 535 -20.53 3.34 23.73
N ASP A 536 -20.00 2.55 22.80
CA ASP A 536 -20.79 1.84 21.79
C ASP A 536 -20.94 0.37 22.23
N GLU A 537 -22.09 0.05 22.87
CA GLU A 537 -22.31 -1.23 23.52
C GLU A 537 -23.07 -2.21 22.62
N ALA A 538 -22.40 -3.27 22.17
CA ALA A 538 -23.05 -4.49 21.66
C ALA A 538 -22.23 -5.70 22.08
N THR A 539 -22.62 -6.35 23.18
CA THR A 539 -21.96 -7.56 23.67
C THR A 539 -22.93 -8.73 23.62
N SER A 540 -22.96 -9.43 22.51
CA SER A 540 -23.52 -10.77 22.43
C SER A 540 -22.43 -11.80 22.77
N SER A 541 -22.71 -12.77 23.65
CA SER A 541 -21.85 -13.93 23.95
C SER A 541 -20.73 -13.71 24.97
N ILE A 542 -21.02 -13.07 26.10
CA ILE A 542 -20.15 -13.04 27.29
C ILE A 542 -20.77 -13.87 28.39
N ASP A 543 -19.94 -14.57 29.17
CA ASP A 543 -20.39 -15.31 30.36
C ASP A 543 -20.92 -14.35 31.44
N THR A 544 -21.86 -14.84 32.25
CA THR A 544 -22.58 -14.02 33.24
C THR A 544 -21.65 -13.37 34.28
N GLU A 545 -20.56 -14.05 34.70
CA GLU A 545 -19.61 -13.53 35.67
C GLU A 545 -18.85 -12.33 35.09
N THR A 546 -18.30 -12.48 33.87
CA THR A 546 -17.61 -11.40 33.15
C THR A 546 -18.56 -10.25 32.82
N GLU A 547 -19.83 -10.54 32.53
CA GLU A 547 -20.84 -9.51 32.28
C GLU A 547 -21.07 -8.60 33.49
N GLN A 548 -21.18 -9.18 34.71
CA GLN A 548 -21.29 -8.38 35.93
C GLN A 548 -20.08 -7.47 36.17
N LEU A 549 -18.87 -7.96 35.90
CA LEU A 549 -17.64 -7.17 35.98
C LEU A 549 -17.65 -6.02 34.99
N ILE A 550 -18.11 -6.25 33.77
CA ILE A 550 -18.25 -5.22 32.72
C ILE A 550 -19.27 -4.15 33.16
N GLN A 551 -20.42 -4.55 33.71
CA GLN A 551 -21.42 -3.58 34.18
C GLN A 551 -20.90 -2.74 35.35
N SER A 552 -20.15 -3.33 36.28
CA SER A 552 -19.47 -2.60 37.34
C SER A 552 -18.44 -1.62 36.77
N ALA A 553 -17.63 -2.06 35.81
CA ALA A 553 -16.65 -1.22 35.14
C ALA A 553 -17.30 -0.04 34.39
N ILE A 554 -18.42 -0.25 33.69
CA ILE A 554 -19.18 0.80 33.01
C ILE A 554 -19.63 1.85 34.04
N THR A 555 -20.23 1.43 35.15
CA THR A 555 -20.68 2.35 36.20
C THR A 555 -19.55 3.21 36.75
N GLU A 556 -18.36 2.64 36.92
CA GLU A 556 -17.20 3.35 37.40
C GLU A 556 -16.64 4.34 36.36
N VAL A 557 -16.61 3.92 35.09
CA VAL A 557 -16.12 4.77 33.97
C VAL A 557 -17.03 5.98 33.71
N LEU A 558 -18.34 5.85 33.95
CA LEU A 558 -19.32 6.93 33.69
C LEU A 558 -19.31 8.04 34.74
N LYS A 559 -18.71 7.83 35.92
CA LYS A 559 -18.73 8.82 37.01
C LYS A 559 -17.99 10.10 36.66
N ASP A 560 -18.56 11.24 37.07
CA ASP A 560 -17.95 12.58 37.03
C ASP A 560 -17.48 13.04 35.64
N ARG A 561 -18.15 12.57 34.56
CA ARG A 561 -17.82 12.96 33.18
C ARG A 561 -19.04 12.97 32.28
N THR A 562 -18.98 13.75 31.21
CA THR A 562 -20.05 13.73 30.18
C THR A 562 -20.00 12.42 29.42
N SER A 563 -21.08 11.64 29.47
CA SER A 563 -21.09 10.29 28.92
C SER A 563 -22.20 10.09 27.91
N ILE A 564 -21.85 9.57 26.74
CA ILE A 564 -22.79 9.21 25.68
C ILE A 564 -22.74 7.69 25.47
N VAL A 565 -23.86 7.03 25.72
CA VAL A 565 -23.96 5.57 25.63
C VAL A 565 -24.91 5.19 24.51
N VAL A 566 -24.40 4.49 23.50
CA VAL A 566 -25.26 3.81 22.48
C VAL A 566 -25.67 2.49 23.12
N ALA A 567 -26.83 2.50 23.76
CA ALA A 567 -27.23 1.41 24.63
C ALA A 567 -27.99 0.31 23.87
N HIS A 568 -27.54 -0.92 24.08
CA HIS A 568 -28.22 -2.15 23.64
C HIS A 568 -28.62 -3.04 24.83
N ARG A 569 -28.34 -2.60 26.09
CA ARG A 569 -28.69 -3.33 27.31
C ARG A 569 -29.57 -2.49 28.22
N LEU A 570 -30.57 -3.15 28.79
CA LEU A 570 -31.55 -2.51 29.68
C LEU A 570 -30.91 -1.91 30.93
N SER A 571 -29.89 -2.57 31.50
CA SER A 571 -29.16 -2.09 32.68
C SER A 571 -28.47 -0.75 32.46
N THR A 572 -27.85 -0.58 31.30
CA THR A 572 -27.14 0.65 30.94
C THR A 572 -28.11 1.79 30.64
N ILE A 573 -29.22 1.50 29.95
CA ILE A 573 -30.27 2.47 29.64
C ILE A 573 -30.90 3.01 30.92
N ARG A 574 -31.20 2.14 31.89
CA ARG A 574 -31.89 2.48 33.13
C ARG A 574 -31.09 3.45 34.03
N ASN A 575 -29.77 3.37 33.98
CA ASN A 575 -28.89 4.16 34.84
C ASN A 575 -28.48 5.50 34.22
N ALA A 576 -28.93 5.82 33.00
CA ALA A 576 -28.66 7.12 32.36
C ALA A 576 -29.50 8.23 32.97
N ASP A 577 -28.94 9.44 33.09
CA ASP A 577 -29.66 10.62 33.56
C ASP A 577 -30.76 11.03 32.60
N ARG A 578 -30.51 10.82 31.29
CA ARG A 578 -31.45 11.13 30.22
C ARG A 578 -31.34 10.13 29.07
N ILE A 579 -32.47 9.72 28.55
CA ILE A 579 -32.62 8.81 27.43
C ILE A 579 -33.16 9.60 26.23
N LEU A 580 -32.49 9.50 25.10
CA LEU A 580 -32.89 10.05 23.82
C LEU A 580 -33.29 8.92 22.88
N VAL A 581 -34.54 8.91 22.47
CA VAL A 581 -35.08 7.92 21.55
C VAL A 581 -34.97 8.46 20.14
N ILE A 582 -34.08 7.83 19.35
CA ILE A 582 -33.76 8.25 18.00
C ILE A 582 -34.53 7.41 16.99
N ARG A 583 -35.25 8.05 16.09
CA ARG A 583 -35.95 7.41 14.97
C ARG A 583 -35.80 8.25 13.70
N ASN A 584 -35.33 7.63 12.62
CA ASN A 584 -35.11 8.32 11.33
C ASN A 584 -34.31 9.62 11.45
N GLY A 585 -33.27 9.64 12.29
CA GLY A 585 -32.39 10.79 12.47
C GLY A 585 -32.97 11.94 13.31
N ALA A 586 -34.09 11.73 13.97
CA ALA A 586 -34.71 12.75 14.86
C ALA A 586 -34.93 12.19 16.25
N ILE A 587 -34.91 13.05 17.28
CA ILE A 587 -35.31 12.72 18.64
C ILE A 587 -36.85 12.72 18.68
N VAL A 588 -37.41 11.55 18.98
CA VAL A 588 -38.88 11.36 19.04
C VAL A 588 -39.40 11.35 20.47
N GLU A 589 -38.62 10.91 21.42
CA GLU A 589 -38.92 10.91 22.85
C GLU A 589 -37.66 11.24 23.64
N GLU A 590 -37.83 11.94 24.77
CA GLU A 590 -36.75 12.37 25.64
C GLU A 590 -37.24 12.37 27.10
N GLY A 591 -36.45 11.81 28.02
CA GLY A 591 -36.80 11.77 29.43
C GLY A 591 -35.93 10.76 30.21
N ASP A 592 -36.27 10.56 31.47
CA ASP A 592 -35.71 9.46 32.27
C ASP A 592 -36.48 8.16 32.04
N HIS A 593 -35.91 7.05 32.50
CA HIS A 593 -36.48 5.71 32.35
C HIS A 593 -37.93 5.59 32.84
N GLU A 594 -38.23 6.15 34.02
CA GLU A 594 -39.57 6.01 34.62
C GLU A 594 -40.60 6.84 33.85
N THR A 595 -40.25 8.02 33.43
CA THR A 595 -41.11 8.92 32.67
C THR A 595 -41.46 8.33 31.31
N LEU A 596 -40.45 7.82 30.58
CA LEU A 596 -40.67 7.23 29.24
C LEU A 596 -41.46 5.93 29.31
N LEU A 597 -41.28 5.10 30.34
CA LEU A 597 -42.11 3.91 30.54
C LEU A 597 -43.57 4.25 30.79
N LYS A 598 -43.83 5.31 31.60
CA LYS A 598 -45.23 5.77 31.88
C LYS A 598 -45.93 6.38 30.69
N LEU A 599 -45.15 6.98 29.75
CA LEU A 599 -45.69 7.53 28.49
C LEU A 599 -46.26 6.44 27.58
N GLY A 600 -45.84 5.18 27.69
CA GLY A 600 -46.33 4.09 26.85
C GLY A 600 -46.05 4.29 25.36
N GLY A 601 -44.98 5.02 25.02
CA GLY A 601 -44.61 5.36 23.65
C GLY A 601 -43.60 4.38 23.03
N TYR A 602 -42.87 4.87 22.05
CA TYR A 602 -41.92 4.05 21.30
C TYR A 602 -40.79 3.44 22.18
N TYR A 603 -40.34 4.19 23.22
CA TYR A 603 -39.41 3.67 24.22
C TYR A 603 -39.97 2.47 24.97
N HIS A 604 -41.23 2.56 25.40
CA HIS A 604 -41.89 1.47 26.11
C HIS A 604 -41.93 0.21 25.27
N ASP A 605 -42.28 0.32 23.98
CA ASP A 605 -42.34 -0.83 23.08
C ASP A 605 -40.97 -1.46 22.86
N LEU A 606 -39.92 -0.64 22.65
CA LEU A 606 -38.53 -1.13 22.54
C LEU A 606 -38.05 -1.83 23.81
N TYR A 607 -38.39 -1.25 24.98
CA TYR A 607 -38.03 -1.79 26.28
C TYR A 607 -38.72 -3.16 26.53
N MET A 608 -40.00 -3.27 26.20
CA MET A 608 -40.73 -4.51 26.39
C MET A 608 -40.25 -5.62 25.45
N HIS A 609 -39.94 -5.29 24.20
CA HIS A 609 -39.33 -6.26 23.25
C HIS A 609 -37.98 -6.78 23.77
N GLN A 610 -37.11 -5.88 24.23
CA GLN A 610 -35.82 -6.29 24.76
C GLN A 610 -35.93 -7.08 26.04
N TYR A 611 -36.89 -6.75 26.93
CA TYR A 611 -37.16 -7.47 28.15
C TYR A 611 -37.68 -8.88 27.86
N GLU A 612 -38.55 -9.07 26.86
CA GLU A 612 -39.04 -10.39 26.41
C GLU A 612 -37.89 -11.24 25.83
N GLU A 613 -36.99 -10.64 25.05
CA GLU A 613 -35.81 -11.33 24.51
C GLU A 613 -34.85 -11.78 25.64
N ASP A 614 -34.56 -10.90 26.60
CA ASP A 614 -33.67 -11.23 27.72
C ASP A 614 -34.27 -12.31 28.61
N ALA A 615 -35.58 -12.26 28.90
CA ALA A 615 -36.29 -13.27 29.68
C ALA A 615 -36.34 -14.62 28.94
N MET A 616 -36.48 -14.63 27.62
CA MET A 616 -36.46 -15.82 26.80
C MET A 616 -35.06 -16.47 26.74
N GLN A 617 -34.02 -15.66 26.66
CA GLN A 617 -32.62 -16.12 26.71
C GLN A 617 -32.27 -16.70 28.10
N GLU A 618 -32.78 -16.11 29.17
CA GLU A 618 -32.57 -16.62 30.52
C GLU A 618 -33.31 -17.95 30.78
N ALA A 619 -34.49 -18.13 30.20
CA ALA A 619 -35.25 -19.37 30.26
C ALA A 619 -34.65 -20.51 29.41
N LEU A 620 -33.79 -20.22 28.44
CA LEU A 620 -33.07 -21.16 27.57
C LEU A 620 -31.70 -21.58 28.12
N LYS A 621 -31.18 -20.90 29.14
CA LYS A 621 -29.95 -21.24 29.88
C LYS A 621 -30.25 -22.19 31.02
#